data_2d3ed635fdb60db4bf9da26b8f1e33df
#
_entry.id   2d3ed635fdb60db4bf9da26b8f1e33df
#
_cell.length_a   1.000
_cell.length_b   1.000
_cell.length_c   1.000
_cell.angle_alpha   90.00
_cell.angle_beta   90.00
_cell.angle_gamma   90.00
#
_symmetry.space_group_name_H-M   'P 1'
#
loop_
_entity.id
_entity.type
_entity.pdbx_description
1 polymer ?
#
loop_
_entity_poly.entity_id
_entity_poly.type
_entity_poly.pdbx_seq_one_letter_code
_entity_poly.pdbx_strand_id
1 'polypeptide(L)'
;MFKLLKLKYALGGFAVVASLDVITTFTGLTLGFGEANPLFNGNIGLFVILLATLKIVTMAPLTVFYVKTNGKMFKAVSMAVILFLVCLNAHAVLNNFLVLFLA
;
A
#
# COMPACT_ATOMS: atom_id res chain seq x y z
N MET A 1 1.28 2.53 -25.89
CA MET A 1 0.15 2.62 -25.54
C MET A 1 -0.25 1.89 -24.38
N PHE A 2 0.12 0.75 -24.24
CA PHE A 2 -0.27 0.10 -23.07
C PHE A 2 0.37 0.65 -21.81
N LYS A 3 1.31 1.57 -21.94
CA LYS A 3 2.00 2.11 -20.77
C LYS A 3 1.13 2.97 -19.88
N LEU A 4 0.48 4.00 -20.45
CA LEU A 4 -0.36 4.86 -19.64
C LEU A 4 -1.56 4.13 -19.10
N LEU A 5 -2.11 3.25 -19.93
CA LEU A 5 -3.23 2.45 -19.51
C LEU A 5 -2.86 1.56 -18.34
N LYS A 6 -1.70 0.91 -18.42
CA LYS A 6 -1.25 0.05 -17.32
C LYS A 6 -0.92 0.83 -16.06
N LEU A 7 -0.33 2.01 -16.22
CA LEU A 7 -0.06 2.85 -15.06
C LEU A 7 -1.34 3.23 -14.34
N LYS A 8 -2.36 3.62 -15.09
CA LYS A 8 -3.64 3.97 -14.50
C LYS A 8 -4.22 2.81 -13.70
N TYR A 9 -4.19 1.61 -14.26
CA TYR A 9 -4.71 0.46 -13.57
C TYR A 9 -3.86 0.08 -12.37
N ALA A 10 -2.54 0.17 -12.51
CA ALA A 10 -1.65 -0.14 -11.39
C ALA A 10 -1.86 0.83 -10.23
N LEU A 11 -1.98 2.12 -10.51
CA LEU A 11 -2.23 3.11 -9.47
C LEU A 11 -3.61 2.95 -8.85
N GLY A 12 -4.61 2.64 -9.67
CA GLY A 12 -5.95 2.37 -9.16
C GLY A 12 -5.95 1.15 -8.25
N GLY A 13 -5.27 0.09 -8.66
CA GLY A 13 -5.13 -1.10 -7.84
C GLY A 13 -4.41 -0.83 -6.54
N PHE A 14 -3.32 -0.04 -6.61
CA PHE A 14 -2.61 0.33 -5.40
C PHE A 14 -3.50 1.13 -4.45
N ALA A 15 -4.26 2.09 -4.99
CA ALA A 15 -5.14 2.90 -4.16
C ALA A 15 -6.17 2.04 -3.44
N VAL A 16 -6.74 1.06 -4.14
CA VAL A 16 -7.73 0.17 -3.54
C VAL A 16 -7.11 -0.70 -2.46
N VAL A 17 -6.01 -1.41 -2.78
CA VAL A 17 -5.44 -2.33 -1.80
C VAL A 17 -4.79 -1.58 -0.64
N ALA A 18 -4.19 -0.43 -0.89
CA ALA A 18 -3.60 0.36 0.18
C ALA A 18 -4.68 0.87 1.13
N SER A 19 -5.81 1.33 0.58
CA SER A 19 -6.93 1.77 1.40
C SER A 19 -7.48 0.63 2.24
N LEU A 20 -7.64 -0.54 1.65
CA LEU A 20 -8.11 -1.71 2.38
C LEU A 20 -7.14 -2.11 3.47
N ASP A 21 -5.84 -2.02 3.20
CA ASP A 21 -4.83 -2.33 4.22
C ASP A 21 -4.95 -1.38 5.41
N VAL A 22 -5.11 -0.09 5.15
CA VAL A 22 -5.26 0.90 6.22
C VAL A 22 -6.55 0.63 7.01
N ILE A 23 -7.66 0.40 6.30
CA ILE A 23 -8.95 0.18 6.94
C ILE A 23 -8.93 -1.09 7.79
N THR A 24 -8.42 -2.18 7.25
CA THR A 24 -8.40 -3.45 8.00
C THR A 24 -7.44 -3.38 9.18
N THR A 25 -6.32 -2.66 9.03
CA THR A 25 -5.40 -2.45 10.13
C THR A 25 -6.07 -1.66 11.24
N PHE A 26 -6.74 -0.58 10.89
CA PHE A 26 -7.45 0.24 11.87
C PHE A 26 -8.51 -0.59 12.59
N THR A 27 -9.29 -1.36 11.82
CA THR A 27 -10.33 -2.20 12.41
C THR A 27 -9.74 -3.22 13.38
N GLY A 28 -8.66 -3.87 12.97
CA GLY A 28 -8.00 -4.85 13.83
C GLY A 28 -7.49 -4.24 15.12
N LEU A 29 -6.88 -3.06 15.03
CA LEU A 29 -6.34 -2.40 16.22
C LEU A 29 -7.44 -1.94 17.15
N THR A 30 -8.56 -1.45 16.60
CA THR A 30 -9.68 -1.03 17.46
C THR A 30 -10.36 -2.22 18.14
N LEU A 31 -10.25 -3.41 17.54
CA LEU A 31 -10.78 -4.62 18.15
C LEU A 31 -9.79 -5.27 19.12
N GLY A 32 -8.63 -4.68 19.29
CA GLY A 32 -7.66 -5.17 20.25
C GLY A 32 -6.69 -6.21 19.73
N PHE A 33 -6.65 -6.44 18.41
CA PHE A 33 -5.69 -7.36 17.86
C PHE A 33 -4.29 -6.76 17.92
N GLY A 34 -3.43 -7.54 18.38
CA GLY A 34 -2.07 -7.35 18.66
C GLY A 34 -1.35 -6.13 18.10
N GLU A 35 -0.97 -5.25 18.96
CA GLU A 35 -0.12 -4.15 18.60
C GLU A 35 1.29 -4.52 19.02
N ALA A 36 2.11 -4.81 18.02
CA ALA A 36 3.47 -5.24 18.27
C ALA A 36 4.43 -4.08 18.49
N ASN A 37 4.06 -2.88 18.07
CA ASN A 37 4.95 -1.74 18.17
C ASN A 37 4.60 -0.87 19.38
N PRO A 38 5.43 -0.89 20.42
CA PRO A 38 5.12 -0.13 21.63
C PRO A 38 5.08 1.38 21.43
N LEU A 39 5.70 1.88 20.36
CA LEU A 39 5.68 3.30 20.08
C LEU A 39 4.28 3.81 19.76
N PHE A 40 3.43 2.94 19.26
CA PHE A 40 2.07 3.31 18.87
C PHE A 40 1.03 2.74 19.81
N ASN A 41 1.47 2.17 20.91
CA ASN A 41 0.55 1.58 21.86
C ASN A 41 -0.39 2.64 22.42
N GLY A 42 -1.68 2.47 22.20
CA GLY A 42 -2.66 3.42 22.68
C GLY A 42 -2.87 4.61 21.75
N ASN A 43 -2.16 4.69 20.64
CA ASN A 43 -2.34 5.79 19.69
C ASN A 43 -2.57 5.24 18.28
N ILE A 44 -3.74 4.64 18.12
CA ILE A 44 -4.11 4.00 16.86
C ILE A 44 -4.20 5.02 15.73
N GLY A 45 -4.75 6.20 16.01
CA GLY A 45 -4.89 7.23 15.00
C GLY A 45 -3.56 7.66 14.42
N LEU A 46 -2.56 7.85 15.26
CA LEU A 46 -1.23 8.21 14.79
C LEU A 46 -0.64 7.11 13.92
N PHE A 47 -0.79 5.86 14.34
CA PHE A 47 -0.27 4.74 13.58
C PHE A 47 -0.89 4.68 12.19
N VAL A 48 -2.20 4.83 12.10
CA VAL A 48 -2.91 4.78 10.82
C VAL A 48 -2.48 5.93 9.91
N ILE A 49 -2.33 7.13 10.46
CA ILE A 49 -1.89 8.28 9.68
C ILE A 49 -0.49 8.05 9.13
N LEU A 50 0.43 7.54 9.95
CA LEU A 50 1.78 7.26 9.50
C LEU A 50 1.80 6.17 8.43
N LEU A 51 0.98 5.16 8.59
CA LEU A 51 0.90 4.08 7.60
C LEU A 51 0.43 4.63 6.25
N ALA A 52 -0.62 5.43 6.25
CA ALA A 52 -1.13 6.02 5.02
C ALA A 52 -0.11 6.96 4.39
N THR A 53 0.56 7.77 5.20
CA THR A 53 1.57 8.70 4.72
C THR A 53 2.73 7.96 4.05
N LEU A 54 3.20 6.87 4.66
CA LEU A 54 4.28 6.08 4.09
C LEU A 54 3.92 5.51 2.73
N LYS A 55 2.67 5.08 2.57
CA LYS A 55 2.23 4.56 1.28
C LYS A 55 2.27 5.63 0.20
N ILE A 56 1.83 6.84 0.50
CA ILE A 56 1.84 7.95 -0.45
C ILE A 56 3.28 8.36 -0.76
N VAL A 57 4.11 8.49 0.25
CA VAL A 57 5.51 8.92 0.08
C VAL A 57 6.28 7.90 -0.75
N THR A 58 5.94 6.63 -0.65
CA THR A 58 6.60 5.59 -1.44
C THR A 58 6.13 5.61 -2.89
N MET A 59 4.84 5.78 -3.11
CA MET A 59 4.27 5.65 -4.45
C MET A 59 4.46 6.90 -5.31
N ALA A 60 4.39 8.09 -4.72
CA ALA A 60 4.45 9.32 -5.49
C ALA A 60 5.75 9.47 -6.30
N PRO A 61 6.94 9.27 -5.69
CA PRO A 61 8.18 9.36 -6.47
C PRO A 61 8.28 8.32 -7.57
N LEU A 62 7.79 7.11 -7.32
CA LEU A 62 7.79 6.06 -8.34
C LEU A 62 6.93 6.44 -9.52
N THR A 63 5.77 7.04 -9.27
CA THR A 63 4.87 7.47 -10.33
C THR A 63 5.51 8.57 -11.15
N VAL A 64 6.11 9.56 -10.49
CA VAL A 64 6.78 10.66 -11.18
C VAL A 64 7.93 10.13 -12.02
N PHE A 65 8.73 9.22 -11.48
CA PHE A 65 9.83 8.64 -12.21
C PHE A 65 9.34 7.88 -13.43
N TYR A 66 8.30 7.09 -13.28
CA TYR A 66 7.73 6.34 -14.40
C TYR A 66 7.28 7.28 -15.53
N VAL A 67 6.58 8.34 -15.17
CA VAL A 67 6.05 9.26 -16.18
C VAL A 67 7.15 10.03 -16.87
N LYS A 68 8.19 10.43 -16.13
CA LYS A 68 9.21 11.31 -16.68
C LYS A 68 10.34 10.61 -17.38
N THR A 69 10.56 9.32 -17.09
CA THR A 69 11.67 8.62 -17.72
C THR A 69 11.33 8.24 -19.16
N ASN A 70 12.32 8.29 -20.04
CA ASN A 70 12.13 7.95 -21.44
C ASN A 70 12.63 6.55 -21.80
N GLY A 71 13.41 5.93 -20.96
CA GLY A 71 13.98 4.62 -21.23
C GLY A 71 12.97 3.50 -21.01
N LYS A 72 12.89 2.59 -21.95
CA LYS A 72 11.98 1.47 -21.80
C LYS A 72 12.33 0.59 -20.60
N MET A 73 13.63 0.42 -20.36
CA MET A 73 14.09 -0.38 -19.23
C MET A 73 13.68 0.29 -17.91
N PHE A 74 13.87 1.60 -17.82
CA PHE A 74 13.54 2.31 -16.58
C PHE A 74 12.03 2.31 -16.34
N LYS A 75 11.23 2.41 -17.41
CA LYS A 75 9.79 2.31 -17.26
C LYS A 75 9.38 0.92 -16.80
N ALA A 76 10.02 -0.12 -17.35
CA ALA A 76 9.70 -1.49 -16.97
C ALA A 76 10.07 -1.75 -15.51
N VAL A 77 11.23 -1.27 -15.08
CA VAL A 77 11.66 -1.44 -13.70
C VAL A 77 10.71 -0.71 -12.75
N SER A 78 10.36 0.54 -13.09
CA SER A 78 9.45 1.31 -12.26
C SER A 78 8.09 0.64 -12.14
N MET A 79 7.56 0.14 -13.25
CA MET A 79 6.29 -0.56 -13.23
C MET A 79 6.37 -1.84 -12.40
N ALA A 80 7.49 -2.56 -12.52
CA ALA A 80 7.68 -3.78 -11.73
C ALA A 80 7.66 -3.47 -10.23
N VAL A 81 8.32 -2.37 -9.82
CA VAL A 81 8.33 -1.97 -8.42
C VAL A 81 6.93 -1.58 -7.97
N ILE A 82 6.21 -0.82 -8.80
CA ILE A 82 4.84 -0.43 -8.47
C ILE A 82 3.97 -1.67 -8.29
N LEU A 83 4.04 -2.62 -9.20
CA LEU A 83 3.25 -3.85 -9.10
C LEU A 83 3.66 -4.68 -7.90
N PHE A 84 4.94 -4.70 -7.56
CA PHE A 84 5.41 -5.38 -6.37
C PHE A 84 4.77 -4.78 -5.12
N LEU A 85 4.69 -3.45 -5.06
CA LEU A 85 4.06 -2.78 -3.92
C LEU A 85 2.57 -3.07 -3.86
N VAL A 86 1.90 -3.16 -5.01
CA VAL A 86 0.50 -3.55 -5.05
C VAL A 86 0.34 -4.96 -4.45
N CYS A 87 1.22 -5.88 -4.84
CA CYS A 87 1.17 -7.25 -4.33
C CYS A 87 1.43 -7.31 -2.83
N LEU A 88 2.38 -6.51 -2.34
CA LEU A 88 2.66 -6.46 -0.90
C LEU A 88 1.45 -5.97 -0.12
N ASN A 89 0.79 -4.93 -0.62
CA ASN A 89 -0.41 -4.42 0.04
C ASN A 89 -1.55 -5.42 -0.03
N ALA A 90 -1.71 -6.12 -1.15
CA ALA A 90 -2.73 -7.15 -1.27
C ALA A 90 -2.47 -8.28 -0.27
N HIS A 91 -1.21 -8.67 -0.11
CA HIS A 91 -0.85 -9.69 0.86
C HIS A 91 -1.20 -9.24 2.29
N ALA A 92 -0.90 -7.98 2.61
CA ALA A 92 -1.20 -7.44 3.92
C ALA A 92 -2.71 -7.43 4.17
N VAL A 93 -3.49 -7.06 3.17
CA VAL A 93 -4.96 -7.05 3.28
C VAL A 93 -5.46 -8.46 3.53
N LEU A 94 -4.95 -9.42 2.78
CA LEU A 94 -5.36 -10.81 2.94
C LEU A 94 -5.04 -11.31 4.35
N ASN A 95 -3.84 -11.01 4.82
CA ASN A 95 -3.43 -11.39 6.17
C ASN A 95 -4.35 -10.76 7.21
N ASN A 96 -4.68 -9.47 7.04
CA ASN A 96 -5.57 -8.79 7.96
C ASN A 96 -6.95 -9.42 8.00
N PHE A 97 -7.48 -9.77 6.83
CA PHE A 97 -8.77 -10.45 6.78
C PHE A 97 -8.73 -11.80 7.49
N LEU A 98 -7.65 -12.56 7.29
CA LEU A 98 -7.54 -13.86 7.94
C LEU A 98 -7.52 -13.70 9.46
N VAL A 99 -6.79 -12.71 9.95
CA VAL A 99 -6.76 -12.45 11.39
C VAL A 99 -8.14 -12.07 11.91
N LEU A 100 -8.83 -11.17 11.20
CA LEU A 100 -10.14 -10.69 11.64
C LEU A 100 -11.20 -11.78 11.64
N PHE A 101 -11.14 -12.68 10.67
CA PHE A 101 -12.18 -13.71 10.55
C PHE A 101 -11.86 -14.99 11.30
N LEU A 102 -10.59 -15.26 11.55
CA LEU A 102 -10.20 -16.50 12.23
C LEU A 102 -9.89 -16.32 13.71
N ALA A 103 -9.81 -15.10 14.16
CA ALA A 103 -9.52 -14.83 15.56
C ALA A 103 -10.78 -14.94 16.47
#